data_5db2454dee6a0eaa49c0dac963d8421b
#
_entry.id   5db2454dee6a0eaa49c0dac963d8421b
#
_cell.length_a   1.000
_cell.length_b   1.000
_cell.length_c   1.000
_cell.angle_alpha   90.00
_cell.angle_beta   90.00
_cell.angle_gamma   90.00
#
_symmetry.space_group_name_H-M   'P 1'
#
loop_
_entity.id
_entity.type
_entity.pdbx_description
1 polymer ?
#
loop_
_entity_poly.entity_id
_entity_poly.type
_entity_poly.pdbx_seq_one_letter_code
_entity_poly.pdbx_strand_id
1 'polypeptide(L)'
;MTVAATGASTSSAVEQREDLVTLTIDDIEVSVPKGTLVIRAAELIGVEIPRFCDHPLLDPVGACRQCLVEVPDGGTGRPIPKPQASCTLEVAPGMKIKTQLTSPVADKAQRGNMEFLLINHPLDCPICDKGGECPLQNQAMSHGYAESRFTDQKRTYPKPINISANVLLDRERCVLCARCTRFSEQVAGDPFIALIERGALQQVGIYEKEPFESYFSGNTIQICPVGALTSSSYRFRSRPFDLVSTPSVAEHDACGSAIRVDHRRGIVMRRLAGDDPEVNEEWITDKDRFAYRYGDLDDRLTWPLVRDGEVLRPASWPEAIDVAVQGLRAAGNSVGVLTGGRLTLEDAYGYSKFARAVLGTNNIDFRARQHSSEEADFLGHAVAGTGLGVSFADLENASSVLLVCLEPEEEAGMIFLRLRKAFRKKHLSTWTLAPYPSNGTRKMGTQLIRCVPGDEANLLDQLHQETGQSDDRLADISLDENSVILVGERAAGLSGTFSACHRLAERTGARLAWVPRRAGDRGAVEAGCLPNLLPGGRPVADAAARVDTQATWGIESLPSQEGREADEILIAATDAELKALVVAGVDPN
;
A
#
# COMPACT_ATOMS: atom_id res chain seq x y z
N MET A 1 -3.25 4.13 -35.83
CA MET A 1 -2.96 5.57 -35.85
C MET A 1 -1.93 5.83 -34.76
N THR A 2 -0.74 6.15 -35.19
CA THR A 2 0.45 6.36 -34.37
C THR A 2 0.41 7.78 -33.82
N VAL A 3 0.46 7.96 -32.51
CA VAL A 3 0.63 9.28 -31.91
C VAL A 3 2.04 9.33 -31.32
N ALA A 4 2.80 10.30 -31.80
CA ALA A 4 4.17 10.56 -31.46
C ALA A 4 4.28 11.19 -30.05
N ALA A 5 5.22 10.68 -29.25
CA ALA A 5 5.62 11.26 -27.99
C ALA A 5 6.53 12.48 -28.23
N THR A 6 6.16 13.62 -27.65
CA THR A 6 7.00 14.82 -27.61
C THR A 6 7.66 14.98 -26.24
N GLY A 7 8.97 14.96 -26.28
CA GLY A 7 9.97 15.65 -25.49
C GLY A 7 9.80 15.82 -23.99
N ALA A 8 10.47 14.97 -23.20
CA ALA A 8 10.82 15.27 -21.81
C ALA A 8 12.21 15.92 -21.75
N SER A 9 12.31 16.99 -20.98
CA SER A 9 13.54 17.73 -20.70
C SER A 9 14.51 16.89 -19.87
N THR A 10 15.72 16.75 -20.36
CA THR A 10 16.84 16.10 -19.69
C THR A 10 17.38 16.97 -18.56
N SER A 11 17.15 16.57 -17.31
CA SER A 11 18.01 16.96 -16.20
C SER A 11 19.20 15.99 -16.17
N SER A 12 20.39 16.52 -16.28
CA SER A 12 21.66 15.79 -16.23
C SER A 12 21.93 15.30 -14.80
N ALA A 13 21.44 14.10 -14.47
CA ALA A 13 22.00 13.29 -13.40
C ALA A 13 23.35 12.76 -13.91
N VAL A 14 24.41 12.98 -13.14
CA VAL A 14 25.71 12.34 -13.32
C VAL A 14 25.48 10.85 -13.16
N GLU A 15 25.35 10.11 -14.26
CA GLU A 15 25.35 8.64 -14.27
C GLU A 15 26.69 8.19 -13.67
N GLN A 16 26.65 7.67 -12.43
CA GLN A 16 27.70 6.80 -11.95
C GLN A 16 27.77 5.65 -12.96
N ARG A 17 28.89 5.52 -13.66
CA ARG A 17 29.17 4.36 -14.53
C ARG A 17 29.09 3.14 -13.64
N GLU A 18 27.98 2.43 -13.67
CA GLU A 18 27.87 1.13 -13.04
C GLU A 18 28.93 0.19 -13.63
N ASP A 19 29.68 -0.52 -12.78
CA ASP A 19 30.62 -1.54 -13.21
C ASP A 19 29.82 -2.69 -13.86
N LEU A 20 29.69 -2.65 -15.17
CA LEU A 20 28.97 -3.66 -15.93
C LEU A 20 29.81 -4.94 -16.05
N VAL A 21 29.17 -6.07 -15.83
CA VAL A 21 29.70 -7.41 -16.00
C VAL A 21 29.06 -8.04 -17.23
N THR A 22 29.87 -8.43 -18.20
CA THR A 22 29.42 -9.12 -19.41
C THR A 22 29.57 -10.62 -19.25
N LEU A 23 28.49 -11.36 -19.55
CA LEU A 23 28.43 -12.82 -19.53
C LEU A 23 27.62 -13.34 -20.73
N THR A 24 27.64 -14.66 -20.91
CA THR A 24 26.86 -15.32 -21.98
C THR A 24 25.85 -16.28 -21.37
N ILE A 25 24.56 -16.15 -21.74
CA ILE A 25 23.49 -17.06 -21.33
C ILE A 25 22.86 -17.64 -22.60
N ASP A 26 22.87 -18.99 -22.74
CA ASP A 26 22.37 -19.68 -23.93
C ASP A 26 22.90 -19.09 -25.26
N ASP A 27 24.20 -18.82 -25.29
CA ASP A 27 24.94 -18.22 -26.39
C ASP A 27 24.55 -16.73 -26.71
N ILE A 28 23.75 -16.09 -25.87
CA ILE A 28 23.39 -14.66 -25.96
C ILE A 28 24.26 -13.89 -24.96
N GLU A 29 24.96 -12.86 -25.46
CA GLU A 29 25.74 -11.96 -24.60
C GLU A 29 24.83 -10.94 -23.89
N VAL A 30 25.06 -10.75 -22.61
CA VAL A 30 24.34 -9.77 -21.79
C VAL A 30 25.28 -9.07 -20.84
N SER A 31 25.10 -7.74 -20.67
CA SER A 31 25.86 -6.90 -19.74
C SER A 31 24.92 -6.37 -18.66
N VAL A 32 25.27 -6.61 -17.39
CA VAL A 32 24.45 -6.26 -16.23
C VAL A 32 25.33 -5.70 -15.11
N PRO A 33 24.78 -4.93 -14.19
CA PRO A 33 25.51 -4.45 -13.02
C PRO A 33 26.14 -5.58 -12.22
N LYS A 34 27.31 -5.33 -11.66
CA LYS A 34 27.99 -6.27 -10.74
C LYS A 34 27.08 -6.60 -9.55
N GLY A 35 27.06 -7.88 -9.14
CA GLY A 35 26.19 -8.38 -8.06
C GLY A 35 24.80 -8.82 -8.55
N THR A 36 24.49 -8.64 -9.85
CA THR A 36 23.25 -9.17 -10.43
C THR A 36 23.25 -10.69 -10.37
N LEU A 37 22.11 -11.30 -10.02
CA LEU A 37 21.94 -12.74 -10.04
C LEU A 37 21.72 -13.25 -11.46
N VAL A 38 22.25 -14.43 -11.77
CA VAL A 38 22.11 -15.07 -13.10
C VAL A 38 20.63 -15.15 -13.53
N ILE A 39 19.72 -15.44 -12.62
CA ILE A 39 18.28 -15.50 -12.94
C ILE A 39 17.74 -14.15 -13.43
N ARG A 40 18.21 -13.02 -12.87
CA ARG A 40 17.82 -11.68 -13.30
C ARG A 40 18.43 -11.31 -14.65
N ALA A 41 19.69 -11.69 -14.87
CA ALA A 41 20.33 -11.49 -16.17
C ALA A 41 19.62 -12.30 -17.28
N ALA A 42 19.15 -13.52 -16.98
CA ALA A 42 18.36 -14.32 -17.91
C ALA A 42 17.00 -13.68 -18.28
N GLU A 43 16.32 -13.10 -17.28
CA GLU A 43 15.05 -12.38 -17.50
C GLU A 43 15.19 -11.20 -18.48
N LEU A 44 16.29 -10.44 -18.41
CA LEU A 44 16.55 -9.30 -19.30
C LEU A 44 16.63 -9.70 -20.77
N ILE A 45 17.05 -10.91 -21.07
CA ILE A 45 17.11 -11.44 -22.44
C ILE A 45 15.90 -12.33 -22.79
N GLY A 46 14.84 -12.33 -21.98
CA GLY A 46 13.62 -13.08 -22.20
C GLY A 46 13.72 -14.58 -21.93
N VAL A 47 14.77 -15.05 -21.25
CA VAL A 47 14.93 -16.46 -20.87
C VAL A 47 14.29 -16.70 -19.50
N GLU A 48 13.17 -17.40 -19.47
CA GLU A 48 12.49 -17.79 -18.24
C GLU A 48 13.11 -19.06 -17.65
N ILE A 49 13.70 -18.97 -16.45
CA ILE A 49 14.20 -20.09 -15.67
C ILE A 49 13.16 -20.47 -14.62
N PRO A 50 12.69 -21.74 -14.55
CA PRO A 50 11.65 -22.17 -13.63
C PRO A 50 12.09 -22.04 -12.17
N ARG A 51 11.17 -21.61 -11.28
CA ARG A 51 11.48 -21.29 -9.87
C ARG A 51 10.26 -21.32 -8.97
N PHE A 52 10.47 -21.52 -7.66
CA PHE A 52 9.45 -21.37 -6.63
C PHE A 52 9.89 -20.50 -5.46
N CYS A 53 11.14 -20.62 -5.00
CA CYS A 53 11.60 -19.86 -3.84
C CYS A 53 12.06 -18.44 -4.17
N ASP A 54 12.47 -18.20 -5.41
CA ASP A 54 12.94 -16.88 -5.83
C ASP A 54 11.77 -15.88 -5.93
N HIS A 55 12.04 -14.66 -5.47
CA HIS A 55 11.14 -13.51 -5.57
C HIS A 55 11.97 -12.22 -5.62
N PRO A 56 11.71 -11.27 -6.53
CA PRO A 56 12.54 -10.08 -6.70
C PRO A 56 12.69 -9.23 -5.43
N LEU A 57 11.63 -9.18 -4.62
CA LEU A 57 11.55 -8.35 -3.42
C LEU A 57 12.03 -9.06 -2.13
N LEU A 58 12.50 -10.33 -2.22
CA LEU A 58 12.99 -11.10 -1.09
C LEU A 58 14.46 -11.48 -1.27
N ASP A 59 15.20 -11.56 -0.18
CA ASP A 59 16.61 -11.97 -0.23
C ASP A 59 16.73 -13.41 -0.78
N PRO A 60 17.76 -13.73 -1.58
CA PRO A 60 17.96 -15.05 -2.17
C PRO A 60 18.11 -16.14 -1.12
N VAL A 61 17.57 -17.35 -1.37
CA VAL A 61 17.68 -18.49 -0.43
C VAL A 61 18.09 -19.81 -1.08
N GLY A 62 17.80 -20.01 -2.37
CA GLY A 62 18.14 -21.26 -3.08
C GLY A 62 17.46 -22.53 -2.55
N ALA A 63 16.29 -22.42 -1.90
CA ALA A 63 15.64 -23.51 -1.18
C ALA A 63 14.99 -24.55 -2.11
N CYS A 64 14.27 -24.14 -3.14
CA CYS A 64 13.48 -25.05 -4.00
C CYS A 64 14.32 -25.81 -5.02
N ARG A 65 15.50 -25.32 -5.36
CA ARG A 65 16.44 -25.91 -6.35
C ARG A 65 15.87 -26.07 -7.77
N GLN A 66 14.70 -25.48 -8.09
CA GLN A 66 14.10 -25.62 -9.41
C GLN A 66 14.84 -24.83 -10.50
N CYS A 67 15.56 -23.77 -10.14
CA CYS A 67 16.27 -22.87 -11.05
C CYS A 67 17.71 -23.31 -11.37
N LEU A 68 17.98 -24.62 -11.40
CA LEU A 68 19.32 -25.15 -11.68
C LEU A 68 19.72 -24.90 -13.14
N VAL A 69 20.92 -24.36 -13.34
CA VAL A 69 21.56 -24.10 -14.64
C VAL A 69 22.94 -24.76 -14.69
N GLU A 70 23.43 -25.09 -15.89
CA GLU A 70 24.80 -25.55 -16.11
C GLU A 70 25.72 -24.34 -16.28
N VAL A 71 26.92 -24.41 -15.71
CA VAL A 71 27.95 -23.37 -15.79
C VAL A 71 29.21 -23.95 -16.43
N PRO A 72 29.28 -24.00 -17.78
CA PRO A 72 30.45 -24.51 -18.49
C PRO A 72 31.72 -23.70 -18.26
N ASP A 73 31.58 -22.43 -17.91
CA ASP A 73 32.68 -21.55 -17.52
C ASP A 73 32.23 -20.59 -16.44
N GLY A 74 32.88 -20.61 -15.30
CA GLY A 74 32.62 -19.72 -14.17
C GLY A 74 33.26 -18.32 -14.31
N GLY A 75 33.73 -17.95 -15.51
CA GLY A 75 34.46 -16.70 -15.75
C GLY A 75 35.99 -16.83 -15.57
N THR A 76 36.48 -18.03 -15.32
CA THR A 76 37.94 -18.31 -15.11
C THR A 76 38.48 -19.35 -16.09
N GLY A 77 37.72 -19.70 -17.13
CA GLY A 77 38.04 -20.78 -18.06
C GLY A 77 37.78 -22.17 -17.52
N ARG A 78 37.14 -22.31 -16.34
CA ARG A 78 36.85 -23.58 -15.68
C ARG A 78 35.36 -23.79 -15.47
N PRO A 79 34.87 -25.03 -15.72
CA PRO A 79 33.47 -25.36 -15.46
C PRO A 79 33.18 -25.47 -13.97
N ILE A 80 31.96 -25.20 -13.56
CA ILE A 80 31.43 -25.59 -12.24
C ILE A 80 30.80 -26.98 -12.40
N PRO A 81 31.33 -28.03 -11.74
CA PRO A 81 30.98 -29.42 -12.07
C PRO A 81 29.52 -29.81 -11.85
N LYS A 82 28.82 -29.11 -10.96
CA LYS A 82 27.42 -29.41 -10.61
C LYS A 82 26.50 -28.25 -11.03
N PRO A 83 25.29 -28.53 -11.47
CA PRO A 83 24.31 -27.47 -11.73
C PRO A 83 24.14 -26.54 -10.55
N GLN A 84 24.10 -25.24 -10.81
CA GLN A 84 23.99 -24.17 -9.82
C GLN A 84 22.59 -23.56 -9.79
N ALA A 85 22.18 -23.08 -8.63
CA ALA A 85 20.92 -22.35 -8.51
C ALA A 85 21.09 -20.91 -9.01
N SER A 86 20.52 -20.59 -10.16
CA SER A 86 20.63 -19.25 -10.78
C SER A 86 20.10 -18.10 -9.92
N CYS A 87 19.18 -18.39 -9.00
CA CYS A 87 18.62 -17.39 -8.08
C CYS A 87 19.54 -17.03 -6.89
N THR A 88 20.71 -17.68 -6.76
CA THR A 88 21.71 -17.39 -5.71
C THR A 88 23.13 -17.26 -6.28
N LEU A 89 23.28 -17.39 -7.58
CA LEU A 89 24.54 -17.28 -8.29
C LEU A 89 24.67 -15.86 -8.85
N GLU A 90 25.68 -15.13 -8.38
CA GLU A 90 26.04 -13.82 -8.93
C GLU A 90 26.78 -13.97 -10.26
N VAL A 91 26.58 -13.01 -11.15
CA VAL A 91 27.29 -12.95 -12.44
C VAL A 91 28.77 -12.64 -12.25
N ALA A 92 29.62 -13.24 -13.11
CA ALA A 92 31.05 -12.94 -13.17
C ALA A 92 31.48 -12.63 -14.61
N PRO A 93 32.53 -11.81 -14.82
CA PRO A 93 33.02 -11.47 -16.15
C PRO A 93 33.38 -12.71 -16.98
N GLY A 94 32.87 -12.80 -18.20
CA GLY A 94 33.13 -13.91 -19.11
C GLY A 94 32.47 -15.25 -18.72
N MET A 95 31.59 -15.25 -17.69
CA MET A 95 30.83 -16.43 -17.30
C MET A 95 29.97 -16.93 -18.44
N LYS A 96 29.89 -18.27 -18.60
CA LYS A 96 29.00 -18.92 -19.57
C LYS A 96 27.97 -19.76 -18.83
N ILE A 97 26.71 -19.50 -19.11
CA ILE A 97 25.56 -20.17 -18.52
C ILE A 97 24.75 -20.86 -19.61
N LYS A 98 24.32 -22.08 -19.34
CA LYS A 98 23.37 -22.82 -20.16
C LYS A 98 22.16 -23.20 -19.34
N THR A 99 20.98 -22.76 -19.81
CA THR A 99 19.69 -23.06 -19.19
C THR A 99 19.10 -24.36 -19.72
N GLN A 100 17.88 -24.68 -19.33
CA GLN A 100 17.13 -25.83 -19.86
C GLN A 100 16.92 -25.79 -21.38
N LEU A 101 17.09 -24.63 -22.00
CA LEU A 101 16.91 -24.47 -23.45
C LEU A 101 18.09 -25.04 -24.25
N THR A 102 19.30 -24.95 -23.71
CA THR A 102 20.54 -25.34 -24.42
C THR A 102 21.37 -26.42 -23.70
N SER A 103 21.01 -26.80 -22.48
CA SER A 103 21.71 -27.82 -21.68
C SER A 103 20.80 -28.99 -21.31
N PRO A 104 21.08 -30.20 -21.81
CA PRO A 104 20.42 -31.42 -21.32
C PRO A 104 20.69 -31.71 -19.84
N VAL A 105 21.81 -31.21 -19.29
CA VAL A 105 22.15 -31.35 -17.86
C VAL A 105 21.23 -30.49 -17.01
N ALA A 106 21.01 -29.23 -17.40
CA ALA A 106 20.09 -28.32 -16.70
C ALA A 106 18.64 -28.83 -16.82
N ASP A 107 18.17 -29.22 -18.00
CA ASP A 107 16.82 -29.77 -18.21
C ASP A 107 16.58 -31.01 -17.34
N LYS A 108 17.51 -31.98 -17.34
CA LYS A 108 17.40 -33.17 -16.51
C LYS A 108 17.38 -32.84 -15.01
N ALA A 109 18.18 -31.87 -14.57
CA ALA A 109 18.24 -31.47 -13.18
C ALA A 109 16.92 -30.81 -12.74
N GLN A 110 16.34 -29.93 -13.56
CA GLN A 110 15.07 -29.27 -13.29
C GLN A 110 13.90 -30.27 -13.30
N ARG A 111 13.85 -31.20 -14.26
CA ARG A 111 12.82 -32.27 -14.29
C ARG A 111 12.89 -33.18 -13.07
N GLY A 112 14.11 -33.60 -12.68
CA GLY A 112 14.31 -34.41 -11.49
C GLY A 112 13.89 -33.68 -10.21
N ASN A 113 14.18 -32.37 -10.11
CA ASN A 113 13.75 -31.59 -8.98
C ASN A 113 12.22 -31.39 -8.95
N MET A 114 11.58 -31.17 -10.10
CA MET A 114 10.13 -31.14 -10.20
C MET A 114 9.52 -32.45 -9.72
N GLU A 115 10.09 -33.59 -10.07
CA GLU A 115 9.66 -34.89 -9.57
C GLU A 115 9.71 -34.97 -8.04
N PHE A 116 10.80 -34.47 -7.40
CA PHE A 116 10.89 -34.41 -5.93
C PHE A 116 9.81 -33.50 -5.32
N LEU A 117 9.48 -32.38 -5.93
CA LEU A 117 8.40 -31.49 -5.45
C LEU A 117 7.02 -32.16 -5.55
N LEU A 118 6.82 -33.04 -6.54
CA LEU A 118 5.52 -33.71 -6.79
C LEU A 118 5.33 -35.01 -6.02
N ILE A 119 6.40 -35.67 -5.56
CA ILE A 119 6.35 -36.98 -4.86
C ILE A 119 5.29 -36.99 -3.75
N ASN A 120 5.32 -36.02 -2.85
CA ASN A 120 4.39 -35.93 -1.72
C ASN A 120 3.27 -34.89 -1.92
N HIS A 121 3.27 -34.18 -3.06
CA HIS A 121 2.22 -33.20 -3.32
C HIS A 121 0.87 -33.91 -3.52
N PRO A 122 -0.21 -33.51 -2.81
CA PRO A 122 -1.49 -34.20 -2.88
C PRO A 122 -2.19 -33.95 -4.21
N LEU A 123 -3.08 -34.86 -4.63
CA LEU A 123 -3.90 -34.72 -5.84
C LEU A 123 -5.14 -33.83 -5.57
N ASP A 124 -4.92 -32.70 -4.96
CA ASP A 124 -5.96 -31.79 -4.45
C ASP A 124 -6.37 -30.70 -5.46
N CYS A 125 -5.86 -30.68 -6.68
CA CYS A 125 -6.14 -29.59 -7.62
C CYS A 125 -7.63 -29.26 -7.78
N PRO A 126 -8.57 -30.25 -7.80
CA PRO A 126 -10.01 -29.98 -7.88
C PRO A 126 -10.56 -29.22 -6.67
N ILE A 127 -9.96 -29.36 -5.50
CA ILE A 127 -10.40 -28.72 -4.24
C ILE A 127 -9.42 -27.66 -3.73
N CYS A 128 -8.39 -27.31 -4.50
CA CYS A 128 -7.38 -26.34 -4.15
C CYS A 128 -7.74 -24.96 -4.73
N ASP A 129 -7.85 -23.92 -3.91
CA ASP A 129 -8.19 -22.57 -4.36
C ASP A 129 -7.14 -21.94 -5.27
N LYS A 130 -5.90 -22.46 -5.30
CA LYS A 130 -4.84 -22.05 -6.24
C LYS A 130 -4.97 -22.74 -7.62
N GLY A 131 -5.89 -23.73 -7.76
CA GLY A 131 -6.10 -24.46 -9.02
C GLY A 131 -6.51 -23.54 -10.16
N GLY A 132 -5.77 -23.55 -11.29
CA GLY A 132 -5.97 -22.67 -12.44
C GLY A 132 -5.09 -21.41 -12.44
N GLU A 133 -4.43 -21.07 -11.32
CA GLU A 133 -3.43 -19.99 -11.22
C GLU A 133 -2.17 -20.46 -10.45
N CYS A 134 -1.90 -21.75 -10.50
CA CYS A 134 -0.85 -22.38 -9.69
C CYS A 134 0.46 -22.51 -10.46
N PRO A 135 1.54 -21.82 -10.04
CA PRO A 135 2.86 -21.98 -10.65
C PRO A 135 3.36 -23.43 -10.68
N LEU A 136 3.02 -24.25 -9.67
CA LEU A 136 3.40 -25.68 -9.68
C LEU A 136 2.70 -26.44 -10.80
N GLN A 137 1.42 -26.20 -11.08
CA GLN A 137 0.73 -26.81 -12.22
C GLN A 137 1.40 -26.41 -13.54
N ASN A 138 1.63 -25.12 -13.76
CA ASN A 138 2.24 -24.60 -14.98
C ASN A 138 3.64 -25.17 -15.20
N GLN A 139 4.50 -25.12 -14.17
CA GLN A 139 5.87 -25.63 -14.29
C GLN A 139 5.94 -27.18 -14.34
N ALA A 140 4.98 -27.89 -13.73
CA ALA A 140 4.89 -29.34 -13.89
C ALA A 140 4.58 -29.73 -15.35
N MET A 141 3.74 -28.96 -16.04
CA MET A 141 3.42 -29.18 -17.46
C MET A 141 4.61 -28.84 -18.37
N SER A 142 5.32 -27.74 -18.13
CA SER A 142 6.41 -27.26 -19.00
C SER A 142 7.76 -27.92 -18.71
N HIS A 143 8.06 -28.29 -17.46
CA HIS A 143 9.37 -28.75 -17.00
C HIS A 143 9.31 -30.07 -16.20
N GLY A 144 8.16 -30.74 -16.17
CA GLY A 144 7.98 -32.03 -15.49
C GLY A 144 8.02 -33.23 -16.42
N TYR A 145 7.85 -34.42 -15.84
CA TYR A 145 7.58 -35.65 -16.59
C TYR A 145 6.06 -35.83 -16.74
N ALA A 146 5.64 -36.46 -17.83
CA ALA A 146 4.22 -36.74 -18.09
C ALA A 146 3.66 -37.81 -17.14
N GLU A 147 4.50 -38.71 -16.64
CA GLU A 147 4.15 -39.81 -15.75
C GLU A 147 4.94 -39.78 -14.46
N SER A 148 4.32 -40.25 -13.36
CA SER A 148 4.97 -40.41 -12.08
C SER A 148 5.50 -41.81 -11.89
N ARG A 149 6.75 -41.94 -11.45
CA ARG A 149 7.39 -43.22 -11.07
C ARG A 149 7.13 -43.57 -9.59
N PHE A 150 6.52 -42.66 -8.82
CA PHE A 150 6.30 -42.84 -7.39
C PHE A 150 5.08 -43.72 -7.16
N THR A 151 5.32 -44.86 -6.50
CA THR A 151 4.31 -45.88 -6.24
C THR A 151 3.95 -46.01 -4.76
N ASP A 152 4.74 -45.36 -3.86
CA ASP A 152 4.50 -45.40 -2.42
C ASP A 152 3.37 -44.46 -1.99
N GLN A 153 2.94 -44.59 -0.73
CA GLN A 153 1.94 -43.71 -0.16
C GLN A 153 2.50 -42.31 0.11
N LYS A 154 1.78 -41.27 -0.35
CA LYS A 154 2.11 -39.87 -0.07
C LYS A 154 1.96 -39.58 1.43
N ARG A 155 2.80 -38.68 1.96
CA ARG A 155 2.70 -38.19 3.33
C ARG A 155 1.39 -37.43 3.55
N THR A 156 0.80 -37.59 4.73
CA THR A 156 -0.42 -36.90 5.13
C THR A 156 -0.21 -36.10 6.40
N TYR A 157 -0.88 -34.95 6.50
CA TYR A 157 -0.90 -34.08 7.66
C TYR A 157 -2.34 -33.65 7.97
N PRO A 158 -2.66 -33.27 9.21
CA PRO A 158 -3.92 -32.58 9.50
C PRO A 158 -4.08 -31.33 8.62
N LYS A 159 -5.26 -31.18 7.99
CA LYS A 159 -5.53 -30.06 7.08
C LYS A 159 -7.02 -29.71 6.97
N PRO A 160 -7.36 -28.43 6.76
CA PRO A 160 -6.46 -27.27 6.92
C PRO A 160 -6.25 -26.92 8.39
N ILE A 161 -5.20 -26.14 8.65
CA ILE A 161 -4.93 -25.55 9.95
C ILE A 161 -5.24 -24.04 9.85
N ASN A 162 -6.07 -23.54 10.76
CA ASN A 162 -6.28 -22.10 10.90
C ASN A 162 -5.06 -21.48 11.59
N ILE A 163 -4.27 -20.67 10.89
CA ILE A 163 -3.14 -19.94 11.47
C ILE A 163 -3.53 -18.52 11.87
N SER A 164 -4.62 -18.00 11.31
CA SER A 164 -5.32 -16.78 11.73
C SER A 164 -6.77 -16.82 11.29
N ALA A 165 -7.55 -15.79 11.62
CA ALA A 165 -8.93 -15.64 11.13
C ALA A 165 -9.01 -15.59 9.58
N ASN A 166 -7.96 -15.07 8.93
CA ASN A 166 -7.94 -14.82 7.49
C ASN A 166 -7.17 -15.88 6.69
N VAL A 167 -6.25 -16.63 7.31
CA VAL A 167 -5.28 -17.47 6.62
C VAL A 167 -5.37 -18.93 7.07
N LEU A 168 -5.55 -19.81 6.10
CA LEU A 168 -5.54 -21.26 6.27
C LEU A 168 -4.22 -21.84 5.74
N LEU A 169 -3.66 -22.82 6.45
CA LEU A 169 -2.45 -23.55 6.06
C LEU A 169 -2.77 -25.02 5.76
N ASP A 170 -2.40 -25.48 4.56
CA ASP A 170 -2.35 -26.88 4.17
C ASP A 170 -0.89 -27.30 3.96
N ARG A 171 -0.35 -28.05 4.92
CA ARG A 171 1.05 -28.47 4.93
C ARG A 171 1.38 -29.47 3.83
N GLU A 172 0.41 -30.29 3.40
CA GLU A 172 0.63 -31.27 2.32
C GLU A 172 0.94 -30.61 0.98
N ARG A 173 0.33 -29.44 0.72
CA ARG A 173 0.52 -28.68 -0.51
C ARG A 173 1.80 -27.86 -0.52
N CYS A 174 2.48 -27.71 0.62
CA CYS A 174 3.64 -26.85 0.76
C CYS A 174 4.86 -27.46 0.05
N VAL A 175 5.50 -26.65 -0.81
CA VAL A 175 6.77 -26.99 -1.51
C VAL A 175 8.01 -26.48 -0.77
N LEU A 176 7.88 -26.03 0.46
CA LEU A 176 8.95 -25.54 1.35
C LEU A 176 9.84 -24.46 0.70
N CYS A 177 9.25 -23.58 -0.10
CA CYS A 177 9.98 -22.52 -0.79
C CYS A 177 10.40 -21.35 0.11
N ALA A 178 9.90 -21.30 1.33
CA ALA A 178 10.16 -20.25 2.33
C ALA A 178 9.83 -18.81 1.89
N ARG A 179 8.98 -18.60 0.86
CA ARG A 179 8.56 -17.24 0.50
C ARG A 179 7.76 -16.57 1.63
N CYS A 180 6.82 -17.30 2.23
CA CYS A 180 5.96 -16.78 3.29
C CYS A 180 6.75 -16.43 4.57
N THR A 181 7.68 -17.28 5.00
CA THR A 181 8.50 -17.02 6.20
C THR A 181 9.44 -15.84 5.98
N ARG A 182 10.06 -15.73 4.80
CA ARG A 182 10.91 -14.58 4.44
C ARG A 182 10.10 -13.29 4.30
N PHE A 183 8.92 -13.32 3.68
CA PHE A 183 8.04 -12.16 3.64
C PHE A 183 7.69 -11.69 5.04
N SER A 184 7.23 -12.60 5.88
CA SER A 184 6.84 -12.30 7.27
C SER A 184 7.98 -11.63 8.05
N GLU A 185 9.19 -12.16 7.94
CA GLU A 185 10.38 -11.63 8.63
C GLU A 185 10.95 -10.37 7.95
N GLN A 186 11.20 -10.44 6.63
CA GLN A 186 11.98 -9.41 5.92
C GLN A 186 11.15 -8.19 5.57
N VAL A 187 9.90 -8.38 5.14
CA VAL A 187 9.02 -7.30 4.68
C VAL A 187 8.13 -6.82 5.81
N ALA A 188 7.29 -7.68 6.37
CA ALA A 188 6.35 -7.30 7.41
C ALA A 188 6.99 -7.04 8.79
N GLY A 189 8.09 -7.73 9.12
CA GLY A 189 8.69 -7.65 10.45
C GLY A 189 7.95 -8.47 11.50
N ASP A 190 7.14 -9.42 11.07
CA ASP A 190 6.28 -10.27 11.89
C ASP A 190 6.64 -11.75 11.70
N PRO A 191 7.70 -12.27 12.35
CA PRO A 191 8.16 -13.63 12.15
C PRO A 191 7.27 -14.68 12.85
N PHE A 192 5.93 -14.58 12.70
CA PHE A 192 4.97 -15.49 13.33
C PHE A 192 4.94 -16.88 12.68
N ILE A 193 5.34 -16.99 11.41
CA ILE A 193 5.45 -18.26 10.70
C ILE A 193 6.91 -18.59 10.43
N ALA A 194 7.30 -19.81 10.72
CA ALA A 194 8.68 -20.27 10.58
C ALA A 194 8.75 -21.67 9.96
N LEU A 195 9.96 -22.07 9.55
CA LEU A 195 10.24 -23.46 9.22
C LEU A 195 10.51 -24.22 10.52
N ILE A 196 9.68 -25.20 10.80
CA ILE A 196 9.81 -26.09 11.95
C ILE A 196 10.28 -27.47 11.49
N GLU A 197 10.88 -28.24 12.38
CA GLU A 197 11.50 -29.53 12.10
C GLU A 197 12.66 -29.42 11.09
N ARG A 198 13.18 -30.55 10.64
CA ARG A 198 14.27 -30.60 9.65
C ARG A 198 14.19 -31.84 8.76
N GLY A 199 14.91 -31.81 7.64
CA GLY A 199 14.97 -32.90 6.69
C GLY A 199 13.61 -33.25 6.12
N ALA A 200 13.26 -34.51 6.08
CA ALA A 200 12.01 -34.99 5.53
C ALA A 200 10.76 -34.55 6.33
N LEU A 201 10.93 -34.16 7.58
CA LEU A 201 9.85 -33.71 8.46
C LEU A 201 9.67 -32.18 8.45
N GLN A 202 10.56 -31.45 7.79
CA GLN A 202 10.48 -30.00 7.74
C GLN A 202 9.14 -29.51 7.19
N GLN A 203 8.55 -28.52 7.83
CA GLN A 203 7.27 -27.94 7.45
C GLN A 203 7.17 -26.48 7.89
N VAL A 204 6.23 -25.75 7.32
CA VAL A 204 5.85 -24.40 7.79
C VAL A 204 4.90 -24.56 8.99
N GLY A 205 5.10 -23.76 10.01
CA GLY A 205 4.27 -23.76 11.21
C GLY A 205 4.26 -22.41 11.92
N ILE A 206 3.40 -22.35 12.93
CA ILE A 206 3.29 -21.25 13.89
C ILE A 206 3.64 -21.77 15.28
N TYR A 207 3.97 -20.88 16.21
CA TYR A 207 4.04 -21.24 17.62
C TYR A 207 2.66 -21.62 18.14
N GLU A 208 2.62 -22.64 18.98
CA GLU A 208 1.37 -23.08 19.61
C GLU A 208 0.80 -21.93 20.46
N LYS A 209 -0.48 -21.59 20.24
CA LYS A 209 -1.22 -20.50 20.89
C LYS A 209 -0.86 -19.06 20.49
N GLU A 210 0.04 -18.85 19.52
CA GLU A 210 0.29 -17.52 18.98
C GLU A 210 -0.22 -17.48 17.54
N PRO A 211 -1.40 -16.87 17.29
CA PRO A 211 -1.95 -16.75 15.94
C PRO A 211 -1.08 -15.84 15.09
N PHE A 212 -1.16 -16.01 13.77
CA PHE A 212 -0.48 -15.15 12.81
C PHE A 212 -1.18 -13.79 12.71
N GLU A 213 -0.97 -12.93 13.70
CA GLU A 213 -1.53 -11.58 13.80
C GLU A 213 -0.56 -10.57 13.20
N SER A 214 -0.66 -10.35 11.89
CA SER A 214 0.10 -9.34 11.16
C SER A 214 -0.84 -8.51 10.32
N TYR A 215 -0.64 -7.21 10.25
CA TYR A 215 -1.38 -6.31 9.34
C TYR A 215 -1.17 -6.63 7.86
N PHE A 216 -0.23 -7.53 7.54
CA PHE A 216 0.19 -7.89 6.19
C PHE A 216 0.04 -9.39 5.90
N SER A 217 -0.66 -10.15 6.76
CA SER A 217 -0.71 -11.62 6.70
C SER A 217 -1.22 -12.16 5.37
N GLY A 218 -2.16 -11.46 4.73
CA GLY A 218 -2.77 -11.84 3.45
C GLY A 218 -1.80 -11.85 2.27
N ASN A 219 -0.67 -11.14 2.33
CA ASN A 219 0.35 -11.21 1.30
C ASN A 219 1.01 -12.60 1.23
N THR A 220 1.03 -13.34 2.33
CA THR A 220 1.54 -14.72 2.34
C THR A 220 0.69 -15.66 1.49
N ILE A 221 -0.60 -15.38 1.32
CA ILE A 221 -1.50 -16.11 0.42
C ILE A 221 -1.13 -15.85 -1.04
N GLN A 222 -0.91 -14.56 -1.38
CA GLN A 222 -0.60 -14.15 -2.74
C GLN A 222 0.78 -14.63 -3.18
N ILE A 223 1.80 -14.46 -2.34
CA ILE A 223 3.19 -14.85 -2.63
C ILE A 223 3.41 -16.38 -2.64
N CYS A 224 2.51 -17.14 -2.00
CA CYS A 224 2.61 -18.60 -1.97
C CYS A 224 2.41 -19.17 -3.39
N PRO A 225 3.40 -19.90 -3.94
CA PRO A 225 3.33 -20.40 -5.31
C PRO A 225 2.39 -21.59 -5.47
N VAL A 226 1.83 -22.09 -4.37
CA VAL A 226 0.91 -23.24 -4.33
C VAL A 226 -0.28 -22.95 -3.42
N GLY A 227 -1.24 -23.85 -3.32
CA GLY A 227 -2.40 -23.72 -2.44
C GLY A 227 -2.13 -24.11 -0.98
N ALA A 228 -0.89 -23.94 -0.49
CA ALA A 228 -0.56 -24.22 0.91
C ALA A 228 -1.11 -23.14 1.85
N LEU A 229 -1.00 -21.86 1.48
CA LEU A 229 -1.63 -20.75 2.17
C LEU A 229 -2.80 -20.25 1.35
N THR A 230 -3.98 -20.20 1.94
CA THR A 230 -5.24 -19.82 1.28
C THR A 230 -6.07 -18.90 2.16
N SER A 231 -6.93 -18.09 1.54
CA SER A 231 -7.84 -17.20 2.24
C SER A 231 -9.03 -17.97 2.80
N SER A 232 -9.33 -17.82 4.10
CA SER A 232 -10.53 -18.39 4.71
C SER A 232 -11.80 -17.87 4.04
N SER A 233 -11.82 -16.62 3.64
CA SER A 233 -12.98 -15.95 3.06
C SER A 233 -13.23 -16.26 1.58
N TYR A 234 -12.20 -16.66 0.84
CA TYR A 234 -12.30 -17.00 -0.58
C TYR A 234 -12.47 -18.50 -0.81
N ARG A 235 -12.18 -19.32 0.19
CA ARG A 235 -12.17 -20.78 0.07
C ARG A 235 -13.43 -21.32 -0.59
N PHE A 236 -13.25 -22.10 -1.69
CA PHE A 236 -14.28 -22.78 -2.48
C PHE A 236 -15.32 -21.85 -3.16
N ARG A 237 -15.04 -20.55 -3.29
CA ARG A 237 -16.02 -19.59 -3.85
C ARG A 237 -15.99 -19.51 -5.37
N SER A 238 -14.82 -19.56 -5.97
CA SER A 238 -14.66 -19.40 -7.44
C SER A 238 -13.37 -19.99 -7.94
N ARG A 239 -13.30 -20.22 -9.26
CA ARG A 239 -12.07 -20.52 -9.98
C ARG A 239 -11.55 -19.25 -10.67
N PRO A 240 -10.23 -19.12 -10.92
CA PRO A 240 -9.67 -17.93 -11.58
C PRO A 240 -10.32 -17.61 -12.92
N PHE A 241 -10.66 -18.62 -13.73
CA PHE A 241 -11.32 -18.45 -15.02
C PHE A 241 -12.80 -18.02 -14.95
N ASP A 242 -13.42 -18.07 -13.76
CA ASP A 242 -14.77 -17.55 -13.50
C ASP A 242 -14.77 -16.06 -13.12
N LEU A 243 -13.60 -15.49 -12.88
CA LEU A 243 -13.43 -14.15 -12.33
C LEU A 243 -13.18 -13.12 -13.42
N VAL A 244 -13.75 -11.95 -13.23
CA VAL A 244 -13.34 -10.73 -13.93
C VAL A 244 -12.43 -9.95 -12.99
N SER A 245 -11.27 -9.55 -13.47
CA SER A 245 -10.27 -8.79 -12.71
C SER A 245 -10.29 -7.33 -13.15
N THR A 246 -10.45 -6.43 -12.20
CA THR A 246 -10.46 -4.98 -12.45
C THR A 246 -9.39 -4.31 -11.59
N PRO A 247 -8.50 -3.48 -12.18
CA PRO A 247 -7.58 -2.67 -11.42
C PRO A 247 -8.33 -1.60 -10.63
N SER A 248 -7.86 -1.30 -9.42
CA SER A 248 -8.43 -0.27 -8.55
C SER A 248 -7.36 0.24 -7.59
N VAL A 249 -7.76 1.15 -6.70
CA VAL A 249 -6.93 1.70 -5.63
C VAL A 249 -7.60 1.39 -4.29
N ALA A 250 -6.81 1.12 -3.27
CA ALA A 250 -7.32 0.86 -1.93
C ALA A 250 -7.92 2.13 -1.32
N GLU A 251 -9.07 1.97 -0.62
CA GLU A 251 -9.82 3.08 -0.02
C GLU A 251 -9.58 3.27 1.48
N HIS A 252 -8.82 2.38 2.13
CA HIS A 252 -8.74 2.35 3.59
C HIS A 252 -7.67 3.23 4.20
N ASP A 253 -6.65 3.61 3.42
CA ASP A 253 -5.64 4.58 3.81
C ASP A 253 -5.27 5.50 2.63
N ALA A 254 -4.45 6.50 2.89
CA ALA A 254 -4.05 7.49 1.88
C ALA A 254 -2.81 7.11 1.07
N CYS A 255 -2.32 5.87 1.20
CA CYS A 255 -1.11 5.44 0.48
C CYS A 255 -1.30 5.27 -1.03
N GLY A 256 -2.55 5.11 -1.49
CA GLY A 256 -2.82 4.92 -2.92
C GLY A 256 -2.42 3.53 -3.43
N SER A 257 -2.46 2.51 -2.57
CA SER A 257 -2.06 1.14 -2.93
C SER A 257 -2.85 0.61 -4.12
N ALA A 258 -2.15 0.18 -5.16
CA ALA A 258 -2.76 -0.48 -6.30
C ALA A 258 -3.31 -1.85 -5.87
N ILE A 259 -4.56 -2.12 -6.23
CA ILE A 259 -5.21 -3.39 -5.98
C ILE A 259 -5.83 -3.97 -7.25
N ARG A 260 -6.00 -5.28 -7.27
CA ARG A 260 -6.79 -5.99 -8.23
C ARG A 260 -8.04 -6.54 -7.54
N VAL A 261 -9.19 -6.10 -8.01
CA VAL A 261 -10.49 -6.57 -7.53
C VAL A 261 -10.97 -7.70 -8.43
N ASP A 262 -11.02 -8.91 -7.89
CA ASP A 262 -11.55 -10.08 -8.59
C ASP A 262 -13.04 -10.27 -8.20
N HIS A 263 -13.93 -10.14 -9.18
CA HIS A 263 -15.36 -10.23 -8.96
C HIS A 263 -16.04 -11.24 -9.92
N ARG A 264 -17.20 -11.69 -9.53
CA ARG A 264 -18.05 -12.58 -10.33
C ARG A 264 -19.50 -12.13 -10.23
N ARG A 265 -20.12 -11.83 -11.37
CA ARG A 265 -21.53 -11.39 -11.44
C ARG A 265 -21.84 -10.20 -10.52
N GLY A 266 -20.95 -9.22 -10.45
CA GLY A 266 -21.11 -8.02 -9.62
C GLY A 266 -20.75 -8.19 -8.13
N ILE A 267 -20.41 -9.40 -7.66
CA ILE A 267 -20.00 -9.65 -6.28
C ILE A 267 -18.49 -9.76 -6.21
N VAL A 268 -17.85 -8.99 -5.33
CA VAL A 268 -16.42 -9.06 -5.07
C VAL A 268 -16.09 -10.38 -4.36
N MET A 269 -15.22 -11.19 -4.96
CA MET A 269 -14.80 -12.48 -4.43
C MET A 269 -13.52 -12.37 -3.60
N ARG A 270 -12.55 -11.56 -4.07
CA ARG A 270 -11.29 -11.29 -3.37
C ARG A 270 -10.66 -10.00 -3.89
N ARG A 271 -9.76 -9.44 -3.09
CA ARG A 271 -8.82 -8.38 -3.50
C ARG A 271 -7.40 -8.91 -3.39
N LEU A 272 -6.56 -8.55 -4.35
CA LEU A 272 -5.14 -8.87 -4.40
C LEU A 272 -4.34 -7.59 -4.55
N ALA A 273 -3.08 -7.59 -4.15
CA ALA A 273 -2.18 -6.49 -4.48
C ALA A 273 -2.03 -6.40 -6.00
N GLY A 274 -2.10 -5.17 -6.51
CA GLY A 274 -1.61 -4.83 -7.83
C GLY A 274 -0.08 -4.71 -7.81
N ASP A 275 0.53 -4.75 -8.97
CA ASP A 275 1.96 -4.52 -9.15
C ASP A 275 2.16 -3.04 -9.46
N ASP A 276 2.67 -2.29 -8.49
CA ASP A 276 3.01 -0.87 -8.63
C ASP A 276 4.33 -0.58 -7.90
N PRO A 277 5.46 -0.61 -8.63
CA PRO A 277 6.79 -0.40 -8.04
C PRO A 277 6.96 0.97 -7.36
N GLU A 278 6.24 1.99 -7.82
CA GLU A 278 6.34 3.34 -7.27
C GLU A 278 5.58 3.49 -5.95
N VAL A 279 4.48 2.75 -5.75
CA VAL A 279 3.61 2.88 -4.58
C VAL A 279 3.77 1.69 -3.64
N ASN A 280 3.15 0.56 -3.94
CA ASN A 280 3.03 -0.57 -3.01
C ASN A 280 3.84 -1.81 -3.41
N GLU A 281 4.66 -1.73 -4.47
CA GLU A 281 5.36 -2.90 -5.03
C GLU A 281 4.33 -4.01 -5.33
N GLU A 282 4.36 -5.12 -4.60
CA GLU A 282 3.40 -6.23 -4.70
C GLU A 282 2.64 -6.47 -3.38
N TRP A 283 2.62 -5.48 -2.47
CA TRP A 283 2.11 -5.64 -1.11
C TRP A 283 0.88 -4.76 -0.85
N ILE A 284 -0.05 -5.23 -0.01
CA ILE A 284 -1.15 -4.44 0.54
C ILE A 284 -1.41 -4.84 1.99
N THR A 285 -2.09 -3.99 2.74
CA THR A 285 -2.51 -4.30 4.10
C THR A 285 -3.64 -5.35 4.11
N ASP A 286 -3.81 -6.04 5.23
CA ASP A 286 -4.94 -6.96 5.42
C ASP A 286 -6.28 -6.20 5.42
N LYS A 287 -6.27 -4.94 5.84
CA LYS A 287 -7.43 -4.06 5.75
C LYS A 287 -7.86 -3.85 4.29
N ASP A 288 -6.93 -3.53 3.40
CA ASP A 288 -7.22 -3.37 1.97
C ASP A 288 -7.68 -4.67 1.31
N ARG A 289 -7.11 -5.79 1.76
CA ARG A 289 -7.40 -7.11 1.20
C ARG A 289 -8.75 -7.67 1.63
N PHE A 290 -9.16 -7.49 2.89
CA PHE A 290 -10.28 -8.22 3.47
C PHE A 290 -11.46 -7.34 3.88
N ALA A 291 -11.27 -6.03 4.10
CA ALA A 291 -12.31 -5.16 4.65
C ALA A 291 -13.32 -4.62 3.61
N TYR A 292 -13.42 -5.21 2.41
CA TYR A 292 -14.39 -4.84 1.38
C TYR A 292 -15.81 -5.35 1.63
N ARG A 293 -16.00 -6.23 2.61
CA ARG A 293 -17.27 -6.91 2.86
C ARG A 293 -18.38 -6.00 3.36
N TYR A 294 -18.07 -4.81 3.83
CA TYR A 294 -19.08 -3.81 4.19
C TYR A 294 -20.03 -3.49 3.02
N GLY A 295 -19.58 -3.71 1.78
CA GLY A 295 -20.38 -3.52 0.58
C GLY A 295 -21.51 -4.56 0.40
N ASP A 296 -21.38 -5.74 1.02
CA ASP A 296 -22.27 -6.88 0.85
C ASP A 296 -23.15 -7.14 2.09
N LEU A 297 -23.21 -6.20 3.04
CA LEU A 297 -24.03 -6.34 4.24
C LEU A 297 -25.53 -6.19 3.92
N ASP A 298 -26.36 -6.98 4.61
CA ASP A 298 -27.82 -7.02 4.40
C ASP A 298 -28.54 -5.73 4.83
N ASP A 299 -27.91 -4.92 5.69
CA ASP A 299 -28.45 -3.66 6.20
C ASP A 299 -28.16 -2.45 5.28
N ARG A 300 -27.51 -2.67 4.13
CA ARG A 300 -27.27 -1.59 3.16
C ARG A 300 -28.60 -1.12 2.52
N LEU A 301 -28.68 0.21 2.38
CA LEU A 301 -29.82 0.82 1.67
C LEU A 301 -29.82 0.40 0.20
N THR A 302 -30.90 -0.24 -0.23
CA THR A 302 -31.09 -0.68 -1.62
C THR A 302 -32.02 0.25 -2.41
N TRP A 303 -32.78 1.08 -1.70
CA TRP A 303 -33.73 2.04 -2.25
C TRP A 303 -33.58 3.39 -1.55
N PRO A 304 -33.93 4.52 -2.22
CA PRO A 304 -34.09 5.79 -1.55
C PRO A 304 -35.16 5.69 -0.45
N LEU A 305 -34.92 6.36 0.66
CA LEU A 305 -35.87 6.45 1.75
C LEU A 305 -36.30 7.90 1.95
N VAL A 306 -37.59 8.11 2.15
CA VAL A 306 -38.18 9.42 2.46
C VAL A 306 -38.87 9.32 3.81
N ARG A 307 -38.75 10.38 4.63
CA ARG A 307 -39.41 10.44 5.94
C ARG A 307 -40.88 10.83 5.74
N ASP A 308 -41.77 10.01 6.32
CA ASP A 308 -43.20 10.25 6.37
C ASP A 308 -43.63 10.17 7.83
N GLY A 309 -43.80 11.33 8.46
CA GLY A 309 -43.95 11.42 9.91
C GLY A 309 -42.69 10.96 10.65
N GLU A 310 -42.85 9.94 11.48
CA GLU A 310 -41.72 9.35 12.23
C GLU A 310 -41.05 8.17 11.53
N VAL A 311 -41.57 7.71 10.39
CA VAL A 311 -41.11 6.50 9.69
C VAL A 311 -40.34 6.84 8.41
N LEU A 312 -39.25 6.14 8.17
CA LEU A 312 -38.57 6.14 6.88
C LEU A 312 -39.21 5.06 5.99
N ARG A 313 -39.76 5.46 4.84
CA ARG A 313 -40.34 4.53 3.87
C ARG A 313 -39.58 4.53 2.54
N PRO A 314 -39.55 3.41 1.81
CA PRO A 314 -39.02 3.36 0.45
C PRO A 314 -39.74 4.36 -0.47
N ALA A 315 -38.97 5.02 -1.33
CA ALA A 315 -39.46 5.98 -2.31
C ALA A 315 -38.78 5.75 -3.67
N SER A 316 -39.38 6.28 -4.72
CA SER A 316 -38.71 6.34 -6.02
C SER A 316 -37.64 7.46 -6.04
N TRP A 317 -36.64 7.33 -6.92
CA TRP A 317 -35.64 8.39 -7.10
C TRP A 317 -36.26 9.77 -7.41
N PRO A 318 -37.23 9.92 -8.34
CA PRO A 318 -37.87 11.20 -8.55
C PRO A 318 -38.52 11.79 -7.30
N GLU A 319 -39.24 10.97 -6.52
CA GLU A 319 -39.87 11.43 -5.27
C GLU A 319 -38.84 11.87 -4.24
N ALA A 320 -37.77 11.07 -4.02
CA ALA A 320 -36.74 11.39 -3.06
C ALA A 320 -35.97 12.67 -3.44
N ILE A 321 -35.69 12.86 -4.74
CA ILE A 321 -35.05 14.08 -5.24
C ILE A 321 -35.98 15.31 -5.09
N ASP A 322 -37.28 15.18 -5.37
CA ASP A 322 -38.23 16.28 -5.19
C ASP A 322 -38.33 16.72 -3.74
N VAL A 323 -38.39 15.78 -2.79
CA VAL A 323 -38.37 16.08 -1.34
C VAL A 323 -37.07 16.79 -0.95
N ALA A 324 -35.92 16.31 -1.40
CA ALA A 324 -34.64 16.94 -1.11
C ALA A 324 -34.54 18.35 -1.69
N VAL A 325 -34.98 18.56 -2.93
CA VAL A 325 -34.99 19.88 -3.60
C VAL A 325 -35.91 20.87 -2.87
N GLN A 326 -37.10 20.43 -2.46
CA GLN A 326 -38.03 21.28 -1.71
C GLN A 326 -37.44 21.68 -0.35
N GLY A 327 -36.84 20.71 0.38
CA GLY A 327 -36.19 20.97 1.67
C GLY A 327 -35.03 21.95 1.56
N LEU A 328 -34.13 21.73 0.61
CA LEU A 328 -32.97 22.60 0.40
C LEU A 328 -33.37 24.00 -0.08
N ARG A 329 -34.37 24.14 -0.94
CA ARG A 329 -34.92 25.45 -1.35
C ARG A 329 -35.53 26.20 -0.17
N ALA A 330 -36.25 25.50 0.72
CA ALA A 330 -36.82 26.11 1.92
C ALA A 330 -35.74 26.54 2.93
N ALA A 331 -34.62 25.83 3.00
CA ALA A 331 -33.48 26.17 3.84
C ALA A 331 -32.66 27.38 3.30
N GLY A 332 -32.71 27.63 1.98
CA GLY A 332 -31.89 28.68 1.35
C GLY A 332 -30.40 28.43 1.52
N ASN A 333 -29.67 29.44 2.04
CA ASN A 333 -28.21 29.31 2.34
C ASN A 333 -27.94 28.81 3.75
N SER A 334 -28.98 28.51 4.55
CA SER A 334 -28.86 27.95 5.90
C SER A 334 -28.63 26.43 5.86
N VAL A 335 -27.60 26.02 5.15
CA VAL A 335 -27.25 24.61 4.91
C VAL A 335 -25.80 24.35 5.29
N GLY A 336 -25.56 23.21 5.95
CA GLY A 336 -24.23 22.65 6.14
C GLY A 336 -24.00 21.44 5.23
N VAL A 337 -22.78 21.26 4.75
CA VAL A 337 -22.36 20.14 3.90
C VAL A 337 -21.20 19.42 4.57
N LEU A 338 -21.38 18.15 4.91
CA LEU A 338 -20.35 17.31 5.48
C LEU A 338 -19.99 16.22 4.45
N THR A 339 -18.76 16.29 3.96
CA THR A 339 -18.20 15.28 3.05
C THR A 339 -17.16 14.48 3.82
N GLY A 340 -17.16 13.16 3.71
CA GLY A 340 -16.15 12.35 4.36
C GLY A 340 -14.90 12.15 3.51
N GLY A 341 -13.88 11.57 4.10
CA GLY A 341 -12.60 11.23 3.46
C GLY A 341 -12.65 9.99 2.57
N ARG A 342 -13.82 9.48 2.20
CA ARG A 342 -13.98 8.30 1.31
C ARG A 342 -14.56 8.62 -0.06
N LEU A 343 -14.77 9.89 -0.35
CA LEU A 343 -15.21 10.32 -1.67
C LEU A 343 -14.06 10.35 -2.66
N THR A 344 -14.36 10.13 -3.92
CA THR A 344 -13.42 10.43 -5.01
C THR A 344 -13.17 11.92 -5.09
N LEU A 345 -12.07 12.34 -5.74
CA LEU A 345 -11.82 13.76 -6.00
C LEU A 345 -12.96 14.42 -6.78
N GLU A 346 -13.51 13.69 -7.76
CA GLU A 346 -14.62 14.16 -8.60
C GLU A 346 -15.89 14.39 -7.79
N ASP A 347 -16.25 13.46 -6.91
CA ASP A 347 -17.41 13.60 -6.02
C ASP A 347 -17.21 14.75 -5.02
N ALA A 348 -16.05 14.84 -4.40
CA ALA A 348 -15.70 15.93 -3.50
C ALA A 348 -15.78 17.29 -4.20
N TYR A 349 -15.27 17.39 -5.43
CA TYR A 349 -15.40 18.58 -6.26
C TYR A 349 -16.86 18.90 -6.60
N GLY A 350 -17.65 17.88 -6.92
CA GLY A 350 -19.09 18.02 -7.13
C GLY A 350 -19.80 18.63 -5.93
N TYR A 351 -19.53 18.14 -4.70
CA TYR A 351 -20.10 18.69 -3.46
C TYR A 351 -19.58 20.09 -3.17
N SER A 352 -18.29 20.37 -3.38
CA SER A 352 -17.73 21.71 -3.22
C SER A 352 -18.40 22.73 -4.13
N LYS A 353 -18.60 22.39 -5.40
CA LYS A 353 -19.31 23.23 -6.38
C LYS A 353 -20.78 23.37 -6.02
N PHE A 354 -21.46 22.30 -5.62
CA PHE A 354 -22.86 22.30 -5.22
C PHE A 354 -23.12 23.22 -4.02
N ALA A 355 -22.30 23.10 -2.97
CA ALA A 355 -22.40 23.93 -1.78
C ALA A 355 -22.33 25.43 -2.12
N ARG A 356 -21.41 25.83 -2.96
CA ARG A 356 -21.13 27.24 -3.24
C ARG A 356 -21.97 27.83 -4.36
N ALA A 357 -22.14 27.09 -5.47
CA ALA A 357 -22.82 27.56 -6.64
C ALA A 357 -24.34 27.40 -6.54
N VAL A 358 -24.86 26.39 -5.85
CA VAL A 358 -26.29 26.07 -5.76
C VAL A 358 -26.87 26.46 -4.42
N LEU A 359 -26.21 26.08 -3.32
CA LEU A 359 -26.71 26.37 -1.96
C LEU A 359 -26.25 27.74 -1.46
N GLY A 360 -25.24 28.36 -2.07
CA GLY A 360 -24.74 29.69 -1.70
C GLY A 360 -24.06 29.73 -0.32
N THR A 361 -23.41 28.66 0.09
CA THR A 361 -22.78 28.55 1.40
C THR A 361 -21.33 28.05 1.32
N ASN A 362 -20.48 28.52 2.26
CA ASN A 362 -19.15 27.97 2.51
C ASN A 362 -19.14 27.03 3.74
N ASN A 363 -20.29 26.70 4.33
CA ASN A 363 -20.38 25.72 5.41
C ASN A 363 -20.18 24.31 4.82
N ILE A 364 -18.96 23.98 4.45
CA ILE A 364 -18.57 22.68 3.93
C ILE A 364 -17.26 22.22 4.59
N ASP A 365 -17.25 21.01 5.12
CA ASP A 365 -16.05 20.40 5.70
C ASP A 365 -16.02 18.89 5.48
N PHE A 366 -14.83 18.35 5.14
CA PHE A 366 -14.64 16.92 4.99
C PHE A 366 -14.18 16.26 6.31
N ARG A 367 -13.73 17.04 7.30
CA ARG A 367 -13.09 16.57 8.53
C ARG A 367 -14.13 16.18 9.58
N ALA A 368 -15.01 15.21 9.26
CA ALA A 368 -15.94 14.63 10.23
C ALA A 368 -15.21 13.78 11.30
N ARG A 369 -14.21 14.35 11.96
CA ARG A 369 -13.32 13.79 12.96
C ARG A 369 -12.75 14.92 13.82
N GLN A 370 -11.94 14.59 14.83
CA GLN A 370 -11.20 15.63 15.56
C GLN A 370 -10.36 16.47 14.58
N HIS A 371 -10.52 17.77 14.62
CA HIS A 371 -9.90 18.77 13.76
C HIS A 371 -9.66 20.09 14.50
N SER A 372 -8.99 21.03 13.86
CA SER A 372 -8.78 22.39 14.39
C SER A 372 -8.69 23.40 13.24
N SER A 373 -8.88 24.69 13.58
CA SER A 373 -8.69 25.79 12.61
C SER A 373 -7.22 25.86 12.16
N GLU A 374 -6.26 25.56 13.06
CA GLU A 374 -4.85 25.45 12.69
C GLU A 374 -4.63 24.40 11.58
N GLU A 375 -5.31 23.25 11.65
CA GLU A 375 -5.26 22.26 10.57
C GLU A 375 -5.82 22.81 9.27
N ALA A 376 -6.95 23.55 9.29
CA ALA A 376 -7.53 24.15 8.09
C ALA A 376 -6.55 25.11 7.41
N ASP A 377 -5.91 25.96 8.20
CA ASP A 377 -4.88 26.90 7.72
C ASP A 377 -3.66 26.19 7.17
N PHE A 378 -3.16 25.16 7.89
CA PHE A 378 -2.04 24.33 7.43
C PHE A 378 -2.36 23.63 6.11
N LEU A 379 -3.53 23.00 6.00
CA LEU A 379 -3.95 22.32 4.77
C LEU A 379 -4.08 23.28 3.59
N GLY A 380 -4.60 24.48 3.84
CA GLY A 380 -4.71 25.52 2.82
C GLY A 380 -3.37 26.10 2.36
N HIS A 381 -2.40 26.23 3.28
CA HIS A 381 -1.12 26.90 3.01
C HIS A 381 -0.01 25.93 2.55
N ALA A 382 0.08 24.77 3.19
CA ALA A 382 1.22 23.86 2.98
C ALA A 382 0.87 22.59 2.18
N VAL A 383 -0.43 22.30 1.96
CA VAL A 383 -0.85 21.04 1.35
C VAL A 383 -1.59 21.26 0.03
N ALA A 384 -2.63 22.10 0.02
CA ALA A 384 -3.45 22.31 -1.16
C ALA A 384 -2.67 22.95 -2.32
N GLY A 385 -2.84 22.43 -3.52
CA GLY A 385 -2.19 22.94 -4.73
C GLY A 385 -0.69 22.67 -4.84
N THR A 386 -0.06 21.97 -3.87
CA THR A 386 1.40 21.72 -3.87
C THR A 386 1.81 20.42 -4.59
N GLY A 387 0.87 19.61 -5.02
CA GLY A 387 1.13 18.28 -5.57
C GLY A 387 1.55 17.26 -4.49
N LEU A 388 2.21 16.16 -4.87
CA LEU A 388 2.55 15.08 -3.95
C LEU A 388 3.68 15.46 -2.96
N GLY A 389 4.60 16.31 -3.34
CA GLY A 389 5.70 16.78 -2.49
C GLY A 389 6.77 15.72 -2.14
N VAL A 390 6.34 14.56 -1.62
CA VAL A 390 7.21 13.44 -1.22
C VAL A 390 6.68 12.14 -1.78
N SER A 391 7.49 11.41 -2.55
CA SER A 391 7.17 10.08 -3.07
C SER A 391 7.66 8.97 -2.12
N PHE A 392 7.24 7.72 -2.34
CA PHE A 392 7.78 6.57 -1.61
C PHE A 392 9.27 6.34 -1.89
N ALA A 393 9.73 6.64 -3.11
CA ALA A 393 11.15 6.60 -3.45
C ALA A 393 11.96 7.64 -2.68
N ASP A 394 11.40 8.82 -2.46
CA ASP A 394 12.02 9.85 -1.62
C ASP A 394 12.18 9.37 -0.18
N LEU A 395 11.15 8.69 0.39
CA LEU A 395 11.25 8.10 1.73
C LEU A 395 12.36 7.05 1.84
N GLU A 396 12.51 6.20 0.82
CA GLU A 396 13.56 5.17 0.80
C GLU A 396 14.97 5.76 0.65
N ASN A 397 15.09 6.97 0.09
CA ASN A 397 16.36 7.65 -0.19
C ASN A 397 16.63 8.85 0.74
N ALA A 398 15.74 9.12 1.67
CA ALA A 398 15.91 10.21 2.63
C ALA A 398 17.19 10.02 3.46
N SER A 399 17.82 11.12 3.87
CA SER A 399 18.91 11.12 4.85
C SER A 399 18.38 10.74 6.23
N SER A 400 17.18 11.20 6.56
CA SER A 400 16.48 10.88 7.80
C SER A 400 14.97 11.15 7.68
N VAL A 401 14.16 10.53 8.56
CA VAL A 401 12.71 10.74 8.61
C VAL A 401 12.25 10.99 10.04
N LEU A 402 11.48 12.06 10.23
CA LEU A 402 10.83 12.40 11.50
C LEU A 402 9.32 12.13 11.39
N LEU A 403 8.80 11.29 12.29
CA LEU A 403 7.38 10.98 12.41
C LEU A 403 6.75 11.81 13.53
N VAL A 404 5.73 12.59 13.20
CA VAL A 404 5.00 13.45 14.16
C VAL A 404 3.54 13.03 14.15
N CYS A 405 3.02 12.59 15.30
CA CYS A 405 1.63 12.16 15.46
C CYS A 405 1.20 11.10 14.43
N LEU A 406 2.10 10.26 13.98
CA LEU A 406 1.89 9.24 12.95
C LEU A 406 2.42 7.88 13.40
N GLU A 407 1.58 6.85 13.30
CA GLU A 407 1.96 5.44 13.46
C GLU A 407 1.80 4.72 12.11
N PRO A 408 2.86 4.64 11.30
CA PRO A 408 2.72 4.17 9.91
C PRO A 408 2.18 2.75 9.78
N GLU A 409 2.52 1.82 10.69
CA GLU A 409 2.05 0.43 10.59
C GLU A 409 0.51 0.33 10.62
N GLU A 410 -0.15 1.21 11.39
CA GLU A 410 -1.60 1.19 11.57
C GLU A 410 -2.34 2.15 10.65
N GLU A 411 -1.73 3.28 10.32
CA GLU A 411 -2.38 4.40 9.63
C GLU A 411 -2.03 4.49 8.15
N ALA A 412 -0.82 4.04 7.76
CA ALA A 412 -0.29 4.18 6.40
C ALA A 412 0.67 3.03 6.07
N GLY A 413 0.10 1.84 5.89
CA GLY A 413 0.87 0.59 5.82
C GLY A 413 1.99 0.55 4.78
N MET A 414 1.83 1.23 3.64
CA MET A 414 2.89 1.27 2.62
C MET A 414 4.04 2.17 3.05
N ILE A 415 3.78 3.29 3.74
CA ILE A 415 4.84 4.11 4.35
C ILE A 415 5.65 3.25 5.34
N PHE A 416 4.97 2.47 6.17
CA PHE A 416 5.65 1.54 7.10
C PHE A 416 6.57 0.57 6.36
N LEU A 417 6.09 -0.12 5.30
CA LEU A 417 6.88 -1.08 4.55
C LEU A 417 8.10 -0.43 3.86
N ARG A 418 7.95 0.78 3.32
CA ARG A 418 9.03 1.52 2.67
C ARG A 418 10.10 1.97 3.67
N LEU A 419 9.70 2.53 4.81
CA LEU A 419 10.64 2.92 5.88
C LEU A 419 11.36 1.70 6.45
N ARG A 420 10.66 0.60 6.71
CA ARG A 420 11.25 -0.65 7.14
C ARG A 420 12.25 -1.21 6.12
N LYS A 421 11.92 -1.20 4.83
CA LYS A 421 12.82 -1.61 3.74
C LYS A 421 14.08 -0.75 3.72
N ALA A 422 13.95 0.57 3.84
CA ALA A 422 15.07 1.50 3.89
C ALA A 422 15.93 1.31 5.14
N PHE A 423 15.34 1.09 6.30
CA PHE A 423 16.06 0.73 7.52
C PHE A 423 16.88 -0.55 7.34
N ARG A 424 16.28 -1.63 6.81
CA ARG A 424 17.00 -2.91 6.61
C ARG A 424 18.12 -2.83 5.59
N LYS A 425 17.92 -2.11 4.48
CA LYS A 425 18.86 -2.10 3.34
C LYS A 425 19.86 -0.96 3.37
N LYS A 426 19.49 0.19 3.93
CA LYS A 426 20.27 1.42 3.88
C LYS A 426 20.58 2.01 5.26
N HIS A 427 20.07 1.38 6.33
CA HIS A 427 20.21 1.87 7.71
C HIS A 427 19.63 3.29 7.89
N LEU A 428 18.49 3.57 7.22
CA LEU A 428 17.80 4.85 7.34
C LEU A 428 17.56 5.20 8.81
N SER A 429 17.94 6.39 9.22
CA SER A 429 17.66 6.94 10.54
C SER A 429 16.23 7.47 10.58
N THR A 430 15.44 6.99 11.54
CA THR A 430 14.06 7.44 11.74
C THR A 430 13.82 7.80 13.20
N TRP A 431 13.04 8.85 13.46
CA TRP A 431 12.63 9.28 14.80
C TRP A 431 11.11 9.44 14.87
N THR A 432 10.57 9.27 16.07
CA THR A 432 9.15 9.53 16.34
C THR A 432 8.97 10.23 17.68
N LEU A 433 8.10 11.25 17.70
CA LEU A 433 7.64 11.88 18.93
C LEU A 433 6.44 11.09 19.45
N ALA A 434 6.61 10.43 20.59
CA ALA A 434 5.54 9.65 21.21
C ALA A 434 5.82 9.40 22.71
N PRO A 435 4.81 9.09 23.53
CA PRO A 435 5.01 8.75 24.95
C PRO A 435 5.71 7.40 25.16
N TYR A 436 5.56 6.46 24.23
CA TYR A 436 6.14 5.11 24.28
C TYR A 436 6.34 4.53 22.86
N PRO A 437 7.26 3.55 22.69
CA PRO A 437 7.49 2.94 21.39
C PRO A 437 6.38 1.94 21.05
N SER A 438 5.81 2.05 19.86
CA SER A 438 4.87 1.07 19.31
C SER A 438 5.59 -0.18 18.79
N ASN A 439 4.83 -1.19 18.34
CA ASN A 439 5.39 -2.33 17.62
C ASN A 439 5.95 -1.90 16.26
N GLY A 440 5.25 -1.03 15.53
CA GLY A 440 5.70 -0.49 14.25
C GLY A 440 7.05 0.23 14.36
N THR A 441 7.20 1.12 15.37
CA THR A 441 8.46 1.82 15.60
C THR A 441 9.64 0.86 15.86
N ARG A 442 9.41 -0.21 16.65
CA ARG A 442 10.46 -1.23 16.87
C ARG A 442 10.84 -1.97 15.58
N LYS A 443 9.86 -2.32 14.76
CA LYS A 443 10.08 -3.02 13.48
C LYS A 443 10.82 -2.17 12.45
N MET A 444 10.61 -0.85 12.46
CA MET A 444 11.32 0.12 11.61
C MET A 444 12.68 0.56 12.18
N GLY A 445 13.04 0.12 13.39
CA GLY A 445 14.25 0.60 14.08
C GLY A 445 14.19 2.08 14.44
N THR A 446 12.99 2.65 14.57
CA THR A 446 12.76 4.06 14.84
C THR A 446 13.18 4.42 16.27
N GLN A 447 13.91 5.51 16.42
CA GLN A 447 14.32 6.05 17.71
C GLN A 447 13.17 6.86 18.30
N LEU A 448 12.92 6.66 19.60
CA LEU A 448 11.85 7.33 20.32
C LEU A 448 12.35 8.63 20.96
N ILE A 449 11.74 9.74 20.58
CA ILE A 449 11.81 11.00 21.32
C ILE A 449 10.61 10.99 22.27
N ARG A 450 10.86 10.80 23.57
CA ARG A 450 9.77 10.77 24.54
C ARG A 450 9.13 12.14 24.68
N CYS A 451 7.84 12.19 24.37
CA CYS A 451 7.01 13.37 24.40
C CYS A 451 5.82 13.14 25.31
N VAL A 452 5.52 14.10 26.17
CA VAL A 452 4.24 14.13 26.90
C VAL A 452 3.19 14.63 25.90
N PRO A 453 2.02 13.95 25.77
CA PRO A 453 0.97 14.41 24.85
C PRO A 453 0.61 15.88 25.09
N GLY A 454 0.68 16.69 24.05
CA GLY A 454 0.48 18.14 24.09
C GLY A 454 1.76 18.98 24.13
N ASP A 455 2.95 18.36 24.29
CA ASP A 455 4.25 19.05 24.30
C ASP A 455 4.99 18.94 22.95
N GLU A 456 4.35 18.35 21.94
CA GLU A 456 4.95 18.09 20.63
C GLU A 456 5.44 19.37 19.95
N ALA A 457 4.64 20.42 19.96
CA ALA A 457 5.00 21.71 19.37
C ALA A 457 6.25 22.31 20.02
N ASN A 458 6.35 22.28 21.36
CA ASN A 458 7.50 22.81 22.08
C ASN A 458 8.79 22.04 21.77
N LEU A 459 8.72 20.70 21.69
CA LEU A 459 9.88 19.88 21.31
C LEU A 459 10.32 20.12 19.88
N LEU A 460 9.38 20.24 18.94
CA LEU A 460 9.67 20.56 17.53
C LEU A 460 10.33 21.94 17.39
N ASP A 461 9.88 22.93 18.17
CA ASP A 461 10.48 24.26 18.14
C ASP A 461 11.89 24.31 18.75
N GLN A 462 12.21 23.39 19.69
CA GLN A 462 13.56 23.26 20.26
C GLN A 462 14.54 22.54 19.33
N LEU A 463 14.06 21.72 18.39
CA LEU A 463 14.91 21.08 17.39
C LEU A 463 15.64 22.12 16.53
N HIS A 464 16.96 22.00 16.42
CA HIS A 464 17.82 22.90 15.63
C HIS A 464 17.81 24.38 16.07
N GLN A 465 17.53 24.68 17.34
CA GLN A 465 17.79 26.03 17.88
C GLN A 465 19.27 26.15 18.28
N GLU A 466 19.90 27.23 17.87
CA GLU A 466 21.30 27.56 18.19
C GLU A 466 21.52 27.99 19.65
N THR A 467 20.47 28.11 20.43
CA THR A 467 20.53 28.58 21.81
C THR A 467 20.87 27.43 22.76
N GLY A 468 22.08 27.44 23.27
CA GLY A 468 22.83 26.58 24.17
C GLY A 468 22.15 25.81 25.34
N GLN A 469 20.88 25.50 25.27
CA GLN A 469 20.15 24.57 26.11
C GLN A 469 19.40 23.59 25.20
N SER A 470 20.13 22.73 24.49
CA SER A 470 19.52 21.61 23.77
C SER A 470 19.11 20.55 24.79
N ASP A 471 17.87 20.10 24.71
CA ASP A 471 17.42 18.91 25.39
C ASP A 471 18.24 17.70 24.91
N ASP A 472 18.88 16.98 25.83
CA ASP A 472 19.73 15.81 25.50
C ASP A 472 18.99 14.77 24.61
N ARG A 473 17.64 14.75 24.66
CA ARG A 473 16.80 13.88 23.83
C ARG A 473 16.84 14.22 22.33
N LEU A 474 17.24 15.44 21.99
CA LEU A 474 17.21 16.00 20.63
C LEU A 474 18.60 16.07 19.99
N ALA A 475 19.66 15.79 20.74
CA ALA A 475 21.05 16.00 20.33
C ALA A 475 21.48 15.15 19.10
N ASP A 476 20.89 13.96 18.96
CA ASP A 476 21.24 13.02 17.89
C ASP A 476 20.41 13.22 16.60
N ILE A 477 19.44 14.16 16.61
CA ILE A 477 18.54 14.37 15.47
C ILE A 477 19.19 15.35 14.50
N SER A 478 19.48 14.86 13.31
CA SER A 478 19.95 15.71 12.20
C SER A 478 18.91 15.72 11.09
N LEU A 479 18.40 16.89 10.76
CA LEU A 479 17.51 17.11 9.63
C LEU A 479 18.18 18.07 8.64
N ASP A 480 18.09 17.76 7.37
CA ASP A 480 18.65 18.53 6.25
C ASP A 480 17.64 18.58 5.08
N GLU A 481 18.03 19.14 3.97
CA GLU A 481 17.23 19.27 2.74
C GLU A 481 16.80 17.91 2.13
N ASN A 482 17.50 16.83 2.47
CA ASN A 482 17.17 15.45 2.03
C ASN A 482 16.35 14.70 3.08
N SER A 483 16.07 15.31 4.21
CA SER A 483 15.24 14.72 5.27
C SER A 483 13.77 14.95 4.99
N VAL A 484 12.92 14.11 5.62
CA VAL A 484 11.46 14.20 5.49
C VAL A 484 10.80 14.26 6.86
N ILE A 485 9.86 15.19 7.02
CA ILE A 485 8.96 15.28 8.18
C ILE A 485 7.59 14.77 7.73
N LEU A 486 7.13 13.67 8.34
CA LEU A 486 5.78 13.12 8.12
C LEU A 486 4.89 13.51 9.29
N VAL A 487 3.85 14.30 9.05
CA VAL A 487 2.87 14.69 10.06
C VAL A 487 1.54 14.01 9.80
N GLY A 488 1.04 13.27 10.80
CA GLY A 488 -0.26 12.58 10.75
C GLY A 488 -1.43 13.48 11.13
N GLU A 489 -2.64 13.08 10.76
CA GLU A 489 -3.86 13.84 11.06
C GLU A 489 -4.13 14.02 12.58
N ARG A 490 -3.59 13.13 13.43
CA ARG A 490 -3.74 13.25 14.88
C ARG A 490 -3.13 14.53 15.46
N ALA A 491 -2.22 15.19 14.71
CA ALA A 491 -1.69 16.50 15.08
C ALA A 491 -2.79 17.58 15.19
N ALA A 492 -3.94 17.39 14.55
CA ALA A 492 -5.08 18.30 14.64
C ALA A 492 -5.63 18.47 16.07
N GLY A 493 -5.45 17.46 16.92
CA GLY A 493 -5.84 17.53 18.33
C GLY A 493 -4.80 18.15 19.26
N LEU A 494 -3.65 18.60 18.73
CA LEU A 494 -2.49 19.06 19.49
C LEU A 494 -2.10 20.46 19.02
N SER A 495 -2.55 21.48 19.73
CA SER A 495 -2.37 22.88 19.36
C SER A 495 -0.92 23.25 19.08
N GLY A 496 -0.66 23.97 17.98
CA GLY A 496 0.64 24.45 17.56
C GLY A 496 1.51 23.42 16.85
N THR A 497 1.08 22.16 16.75
CA THR A 497 1.91 21.07 16.19
C THR A 497 2.13 21.20 14.69
N PHE A 498 1.10 21.51 13.91
CA PHE A 498 1.25 21.73 12.46
C PHE A 498 2.13 22.93 12.17
N SER A 499 1.92 24.03 12.88
CA SER A 499 2.73 25.24 12.77
C SER A 499 4.20 25.00 13.13
N ALA A 500 4.46 24.19 14.18
CA ALA A 500 5.82 23.82 14.58
C ALA A 500 6.51 22.92 13.53
N CYS A 501 5.79 21.96 12.93
CA CYS A 501 6.29 21.16 11.82
C CYS A 501 6.69 22.05 10.61
N HIS A 502 5.86 23.02 10.28
CA HIS A 502 6.13 23.94 9.17
C HIS A 502 7.38 24.78 9.45
N ARG A 503 7.46 25.40 10.64
CA ARG A 503 8.66 26.16 11.06
C ARG A 503 9.93 25.30 11.07
N LEU A 504 9.83 24.04 11.50
CA LEU A 504 10.96 23.12 11.51
C LEU A 504 11.41 22.82 10.07
N ALA A 505 10.48 22.55 9.16
CA ALA A 505 10.76 22.33 7.74
C ALA A 505 11.47 23.55 7.11
N GLU A 506 10.99 24.76 7.38
CA GLU A 506 11.64 26.01 6.89
C GLU A 506 13.05 26.19 7.42
N ARG A 507 13.29 25.90 8.72
CA ARG A 507 14.63 26.05 9.33
C ARG A 507 15.64 25.04 8.82
N THR A 508 15.21 23.81 8.54
CA THR A 508 16.12 22.70 8.18
C THR A 508 16.22 22.47 6.69
N GLY A 509 15.27 23.00 5.91
CA GLY A 509 15.09 22.66 4.49
C GLY A 509 14.46 21.29 4.28
N ALA A 510 14.11 20.55 5.34
CA ALA A 510 13.48 19.24 5.25
C ALA A 510 12.10 19.31 4.56
N ARG A 511 11.79 18.30 3.76
CA ARG A 511 10.50 18.24 3.07
C ARG A 511 9.40 17.83 4.05
N LEU A 512 8.32 18.59 4.10
CA LEU A 512 7.17 18.32 4.94
C LEU A 512 6.06 17.64 4.14
N ALA A 513 5.52 16.53 4.65
CA ALA A 513 4.38 15.85 4.06
C ALA A 513 3.31 15.52 5.11
N TRP A 514 2.06 15.85 4.78
CA TRP A 514 0.90 15.47 5.56
C TRP A 514 0.42 14.08 5.16
N VAL A 515 0.17 13.22 6.14
CA VAL A 515 -0.32 11.86 5.95
C VAL A 515 -1.72 11.74 6.56
N PRO A 516 -2.77 11.86 5.74
CA PRO A 516 -4.14 11.61 6.18
C PRO A 516 -4.41 10.11 6.36
N ARG A 517 -5.51 9.78 7.04
CA ARG A 517 -5.86 8.38 7.29
C ARG A 517 -6.74 7.75 6.22
N ARG A 518 -7.43 8.56 5.39
CA ARG A 518 -8.38 8.07 4.40
C ARG A 518 -7.96 8.44 2.98
N ALA A 519 -8.27 7.60 2.04
CA ALA A 519 -7.85 7.75 0.64
C ALA A 519 -8.34 9.05 -0.01
N GLY A 520 -9.54 9.51 0.33
CA GLY A 520 -10.15 10.70 -0.26
C GLY A 520 -9.80 12.02 0.42
N ASP A 521 -9.14 12.01 1.59
CA ASP A 521 -8.88 13.24 2.35
C ASP A 521 -8.07 14.26 1.55
N ARG A 522 -7.00 13.81 0.87
CA ARG A 522 -6.20 14.71 0.02
C ARG A 522 -7.01 15.27 -1.13
N GLY A 523 -7.83 14.44 -1.78
CA GLY A 523 -8.73 14.89 -2.84
C GLY A 523 -9.76 15.91 -2.34
N ALA A 524 -10.28 15.74 -1.12
CA ALA A 524 -11.20 16.69 -0.51
C ALA A 524 -10.56 18.06 -0.26
N VAL A 525 -9.29 18.10 0.15
CA VAL A 525 -8.51 19.35 0.28
C VAL A 525 -8.37 20.03 -1.08
N GLU A 526 -7.93 19.29 -2.12
CA GLU A 526 -7.77 19.83 -3.48
C GLU A 526 -9.09 20.31 -4.09
N ALA A 527 -10.20 19.63 -3.77
CA ALA A 527 -11.54 20.00 -4.18
C ALA A 527 -12.10 21.22 -3.43
N GLY A 528 -11.42 21.69 -2.39
CA GLY A 528 -11.88 22.81 -1.56
C GLY A 528 -13.05 22.44 -0.66
N CYS A 529 -13.11 21.21 -0.13
CA CYS A 529 -14.10 20.80 0.87
C CYS A 529 -13.69 21.25 2.29
N LEU A 530 -13.25 22.51 2.40
CA LEU A 530 -12.92 23.20 3.65
C LEU A 530 -13.63 24.57 3.67
N PRO A 531 -14.02 25.09 4.85
CA PRO A 531 -14.79 26.33 4.94
C PRO A 531 -14.05 27.58 4.45
N ASN A 532 -12.72 27.56 4.53
CA ASN A 532 -11.81 28.64 4.16
C ASN A 532 -11.21 28.50 2.75
N LEU A 533 -11.47 27.38 2.01
CA LEU A 533 -10.73 27.02 0.82
C LEU A 533 -11.63 26.74 -0.39
N LEU A 534 -11.30 27.34 -1.53
CA LEU A 534 -11.83 27.02 -2.86
C LEU A 534 -10.97 25.93 -3.52
N PRO A 535 -11.45 25.26 -4.58
CA PRO A 535 -10.67 24.25 -5.30
C PRO A 535 -9.30 24.77 -5.76
N GLY A 536 -8.28 23.91 -5.66
CA GLY A 536 -6.91 24.22 -6.06
C GLY A 536 -6.15 25.09 -5.07
N GLY A 537 -6.46 25.03 -3.79
CA GLY A 537 -5.72 25.72 -2.73
C GLY A 537 -5.95 27.24 -2.65
N ARG A 538 -7.06 27.73 -3.16
CA ARG A 538 -7.34 29.17 -3.20
C ARG A 538 -8.16 29.59 -1.99
N PRO A 539 -7.75 30.63 -1.24
CA PRO A 539 -8.51 31.09 -0.08
C PRO A 539 -9.88 31.69 -0.48
N VAL A 540 -10.92 31.37 0.28
CA VAL A 540 -12.26 31.99 0.14
C VAL A 540 -12.19 33.50 0.34
N ALA A 541 -11.35 33.98 1.26
CA ALA A 541 -11.18 35.39 1.56
C ALA A 541 -10.58 36.20 0.40
N ASP A 542 -9.81 35.56 -0.50
CA ASP A 542 -9.21 36.23 -1.66
C ASP A 542 -10.24 36.53 -2.76
N ALA A 543 -10.41 37.81 -3.07
CA ALA A 543 -11.32 38.28 -4.10
C ALA A 543 -10.94 37.79 -5.51
N ALA A 544 -9.64 37.73 -5.83
CA ALA A 544 -9.15 37.25 -7.12
C ALA A 544 -9.46 35.76 -7.31
N ALA A 545 -9.22 34.96 -6.28
CA ALA A 545 -9.53 33.53 -6.27
C ALA A 545 -11.04 33.26 -6.51
N ARG A 546 -11.92 34.07 -5.89
CA ARG A 546 -13.36 33.96 -6.13
C ARG A 546 -13.73 34.32 -7.56
N VAL A 547 -13.19 35.40 -8.13
CA VAL A 547 -13.43 35.80 -9.52
C VAL A 547 -13.00 34.72 -10.51
N ASP A 548 -11.83 34.16 -10.34
CA ASP A 548 -11.32 33.08 -11.19
C ASP A 548 -12.21 31.83 -11.11
N THR A 549 -12.66 31.48 -9.90
CA THR A 549 -13.54 30.33 -9.68
C THR A 549 -14.92 30.59 -10.29
N GLN A 550 -15.48 31.82 -10.15
CA GLN A 550 -16.73 32.21 -10.78
C GLN A 550 -16.65 32.09 -12.30
N ALA A 551 -15.57 32.60 -12.90
CA ALA A 551 -15.36 32.52 -14.35
C ALA A 551 -15.28 31.07 -14.82
N THR A 552 -14.54 30.21 -14.08
CA THR A 552 -14.39 28.78 -14.38
C THR A 552 -15.72 28.02 -14.28
N TRP A 553 -16.54 28.35 -13.29
CA TRP A 553 -17.83 27.70 -13.07
C TRP A 553 -19.00 28.30 -13.87
N GLY A 554 -18.82 29.47 -14.47
CA GLY A 554 -19.82 30.19 -15.20
C GLY A 554 -20.96 30.71 -14.32
N ILE A 555 -20.65 31.21 -13.11
CA ILE A 555 -21.59 31.70 -12.11
C ILE A 555 -21.35 33.18 -11.77
N GLU A 556 -22.39 33.89 -11.35
CA GLU A 556 -22.31 35.33 -11.09
C GLU A 556 -21.68 35.70 -9.76
N SER A 557 -21.82 34.85 -8.73
CA SER A 557 -21.36 35.18 -7.38
C SER A 557 -20.97 33.93 -6.60
N LEU A 558 -20.05 34.10 -5.65
CA LEU A 558 -19.66 33.13 -4.63
C LEU A 558 -19.74 33.76 -3.23
N PRO A 559 -20.07 33.00 -2.19
CA PRO A 559 -19.99 33.49 -0.82
C PRO A 559 -18.56 33.95 -0.50
N SER A 560 -18.45 35.15 0.11
CA SER A 560 -17.16 35.80 0.39
C SER A 560 -16.65 35.60 1.81
N GLN A 561 -17.51 35.16 2.72
CA GLN A 561 -17.17 34.89 4.10
C GLN A 561 -16.79 33.40 4.23
N GLU A 562 -15.82 33.12 5.06
CA GLU A 562 -15.51 31.75 5.45
C GLU A 562 -16.72 31.09 6.10
N GLY A 563 -16.84 29.79 5.93
CA GLY A 563 -17.91 28.99 6.50
C GLY A 563 -17.57 28.46 7.88
N ARG A 564 -18.46 27.65 8.39
CA ARG A 564 -18.31 26.92 9.66
C ARG A 564 -17.53 25.63 9.45
N GLU A 565 -16.69 25.25 10.41
CA GLU A 565 -16.04 23.96 10.49
C GLU A 565 -17.03 22.83 10.84
N ALA A 566 -16.64 21.57 10.75
CA ALA A 566 -17.54 20.43 10.86
C ALA A 566 -18.30 20.37 12.21
N ASP A 567 -17.62 20.62 13.33
CA ASP A 567 -18.23 20.67 14.66
C ASP A 567 -19.17 21.86 14.82
N GLU A 568 -18.80 23.04 14.31
CA GLU A 568 -19.67 24.23 14.28
C GLU A 568 -20.90 24.01 13.40
N ILE A 569 -20.78 23.29 12.28
CA ILE A 569 -21.94 22.89 11.44
C ILE A 569 -22.89 22.01 12.25
N LEU A 570 -22.37 21.04 13.00
CA LEU A 570 -23.20 20.15 13.82
C LEU A 570 -23.88 20.88 14.98
N ILE A 571 -23.15 21.77 15.66
CA ILE A 571 -23.71 22.62 16.72
C ILE A 571 -24.81 23.51 16.16
N ALA A 572 -24.54 24.22 15.07
CA ALA A 572 -25.52 25.11 14.45
C ALA A 572 -26.77 24.38 13.90
N ALA A 573 -26.61 23.10 13.48
CA ALA A 573 -27.75 22.27 13.10
C ALA A 573 -28.57 21.85 14.33
N THR A 574 -27.92 21.56 15.46
CA THR A 574 -28.58 21.21 16.73
C THR A 574 -29.36 22.41 17.30
N ASP A 575 -28.80 23.61 17.17
CA ASP A 575 -29.40 24.86 17.64
C ASP A 575 -30.42 25.42 16.64
N ALA A 576 -30.72 24.70 15.55
CA ALA A 576 -31.62 25.09 14.48
C ALA A 576 -31.23 26.40 13.75
N GLU A 577 -29.99 26.85 13.82
CA GLU A 577 -29.41 27.92 13.03
C GLU A 577 -29.25 27.48 11.56
N LEU A 578 -28.78 26.23 11.35
CA LEU A 578 -28.82 25.56 10.06
C LEU A 578 -30.10 24.74 9.94
N LYS A 579 -30.78 24.87 8.81
CA LYS A 579 -32.08 24.26 8.53
C LYS A 579 -32.00 22.96 7.75
N ALA A 580 -30.84 22.67 7.16
CA ALA A 580 -30.59 21.46 6.43
C ALA A 580 -29.12 21.04 6.51
N LEU A 581 -28.89 19.74 6.44
CA LEU A 581 -27.56 19.14 6.28
C LEU A 581 -27.54 18.25 5.03
N VAL A 582 -26.46 18.35 4.28
CA VAL A 582 -26.09 17.38 3.23
C VAL A 582 -24.90 16.58 3.74
N VAL A 583 -25.06 15.27 3.86
CA VAL A 583 -24.02 14.38 4.42
C VAL A 583 -23.69 13.30 3.39
N ALA A 584 -22.42 13.15 3.05
CA ALA A 584 -21.95 12.18 2.05
C ALA A 584 -20.58 11.63 2.41
N GLY A 585 -20.38 10.30 2.29
CA GLY A 585 -19.09 9.66 2.50
C GLY A 585 -18.55 9.78 3.93
N VAL A 586 -19.38 10.14 4.89
CA VAL A 586 -19.03 10.25 6.31
C VAL A 586 -19.16 8.88 6.97
N ASP A 587 -18.22 8.55 7.82
CA ASP A 587 -18.28 7.41 8.74
C ASP A 587 -18.52 7.98 10.14
N PRO A 588 -19.72 7.81 10.70
CA PRO A 588 -20.10 8.46 11.95
C PRO A 588 -19.54 7.76 13.22
N ASN A 589 -18.79 6.66 13.09
CA ASN A 589 -18.24 5.89 14.21
C ASN A 589 -16.81 6.26 14.54
#